data_d245b4ece22b3e5dbde17512bc7b95ed
#
_entry.id   d245b4ece22b3e5dbde17512bc7b95ed
#
_cell.length_a   1.000
_cell.length_b   1.000
_cell.length_c   1.000
_cell.angle_alpha   90.00
_cell.angle_beta   90.00
_cell.angle_gamma   90.00
#
_symmetry.space_group_name_H-M   'P 1'
#
loop_
_entity.id
_entity.type
_entity.pdbx_description
1 polymer ?
#
loop_
_entity_poly.entity_id
_entity_poly.type
_entity_poly.pdbx_seq_one_letter_code
_entity_poly.pdbx_strand_id
1 'polypeptide(L)'
;MKFWKIILTAALAAALLCGCAPKADYAPIAATTLPVWDFTSRLCQGTPLAVTRLVTEQVSCLHDYSLNVRQVKAAEAAQVVVISGAGLEDFLDDLLLDVPTIDASQGISLLHSDEAHEEEEHHHEEDGHHHEEDPHIWLSPENAMVMAQN
;
A
#
# COMPACT_ATOMS: atom_id res chain seq x y z
N MET A 1 30.01 15.73 -50.44
CA MET A 1 28.64 16.18 -50.08
C MET A 1 27.66 15.06 -49.78
N LYS A 2 27.76 13.87 -50.38
CA LYS A 2 26.84 12.74 -50.10
C LYS A 2 27.03 12.15 -48.68
N PHE A 3 28.28 11.98 -48.23
CA PHE A 3 28.60 11.44 -46.91
C PHE A 3 28.10 12.30 -45.77
N TRP A 4 28.16 13.61 -45.88
CA TRP A 4 27.65 14.53 -44.86
C TRP A 4 26.12 14.41 -44.66
N LYS A 5 25.41 14.24 -45.79
CA LYS A 5 23.95 14.06 -45.73
C LYS A 5 23.53 12.73 -45.05
N ILE A 6 24.30 11.65 -45.27
CA ILE A 6 24.07 10.36 -44.61
C ILE A 6 24.33 10.45 -43.11
N ILE A 7 25.40 11.14 -42.70
CA ILE A 7 25.70 11.34 -41.24
C ILE A 7 24.61 12.20 -40.60
N LEU A 8 24.14 13.23 -41.26
CA LEU A 8 23.10 14.10 -40.72
C LEU A 8 21.73 13.37 -40.56
N THR A 9 21.39 12.54 -41.54
CA THR A 9 20.16 11.73 -41.44
C THR A 9 20.24 10.64 -40.39
N ALA A 10 21.41 10.01 -40.22
CA ALA A 10 21.63 9.01 -39.18
C ALA A 10 21.58 9.64 -37.77
N ALA A 11 22.16 10.84 -37.58
CA ALA A 11 22.09 11.56 -36.32
C ALA A 11 20.67 12.03 -35.98
N LEU A 12 19.90 12.47 -36.98
CA LEU A 12 18.49 12.87 -36.78
C LEU A 12 17.61 11.64 -36.46
N ALA A 13 17.86 10.50 -37.10
CA ALA A 13 17.14 9.25 -36.80
C ALA A 13 17.45 8.73 -35.39
N ALA A 14 18.72 8.84 -34.93
CA ALA A 14 19.12 8.46 -33.59
C ALA A 14 18.49 9.38 -32.51
N ALA A 15 18.33 10.67 -32.80
CA ALA A 15 17.68 11.62 -31.88
C ALA A 15 16.16 11.34 -31.74
N LEU A 16 15.52 10.82 -32.78
CA LEU A 16 14.09 10.46 -32.75
C LEU A 16 13.82 9.14 -32.01
N LEU A 17 14.84 8.29 -31.84
CA LEU A 17 14.73 7.03 -31.08
C LEU A 17 14.98 7.22 -29.59
N CYS A 18 15.48 8.36 -29.14
CA CYS A 18 15.45 8.77 -27.73
C CYS A 18 14.04 9.18 -27.31
N GLY A 19 13.07 8.31 -27.54
CA GLY A 19 11.73 8.44 -26.97
C GLY A 19 11.88 8.39 -25.45
N CYS A 20 11.77 9.54 -24.78
CA CYS A 20 11.47 9.58 -23.37
C CYS A 20 10.17 8.80 -23.18
N ALA A 21 10.28 7.53 -22.74
CA ALA A 21 9.12 6.89 -22.13
C ALA A 21 8.66 7.84 -21.03
N PRO A 22 7.38 8.21 -20.96
CA PRO A 22 6.90 9.04 -19.88
C PRO A 22 7.26 8.31 -18.59
N LYS A 23 8.13 8.92 -17.79
CA LYS A 23 8.42 8.47 -16.45
C LYS A 23 7.09 8.60 -15.74
N ALA A 24 6.49 7.49 -15.36
CA ALA A 24 5.32 7.55 -14.52
C ALA A 24 5.79 8.24 -13.23
N ASP A 25 5.34 9.48 -12.99
CA ASP A 25 5.62 10.20 -11.76
C ASP A 25 4.79 9.53 -10.65
N TYR A 26 5.38 8.50 -10.04
CA TYR A 26 4.81 7.90 -8.84
C TYR A 26 5.10 8.83 -7.66
N ALA A 27 4.12 8.96 -6.77
CA ALA A 27 4.28 9.73 -5.54
C ALA A 27 5.39 9.12 -4.65
N PRO A 28 6.13 9.94 -3.90
CA PRO A 28 7.18 9.45 -3.01
C PRO A 28 6.62 8.61 -1.85
N ILE A 29 5.35 8.76 -1.52
CA ILE A 29 4.67 8.02 -0.48
C ILE A 29 3.49 7.26 -1.11
N ALA A 30 3.37 5.97 -0.80
CA ALA A 30 2.18 5.18 -1.08
C ALA A 30 1.51 4.82 0.24
N ALA A 31 0.18 4.90 0.28
CA ALA A 31 -0.62 4.48 1.43
C ALA A 31 -1.65 3.45 0.95
N THR A 32 -1.88 2.41 1.73
CA THR A 32 -2.65 1.24 1.29
C THR A 32 -4.14 1.55 1.19
N THR A 33 -4.79 1.78 2.29
CA THR A 33 -6.25 1.91 2.42
C THR A 33 -6.70 3.37 2.46
N LEU A 34 -8.00 3.60 2.40
CA LEU A 34 -8.56 4.95 2.48
C LEU A 34 -8.24 5.65 3.81
N PRO A 35 -8.40 5.02 5.00
CA PRO A 35 -8.10 5.69 6.27
C PRO A 35 -6.64 6.10 6.37
N VAL A 36 -5.71 5.20 6.10
CA VAL A 36 -4.27 5.46 6.15
C VAL A 36 -3.86 6.51 5.12
N TRP A 37 -4.44 6.46 3.92
CA TRP A 37 -4.19 7.48 2.91
C TRP A 37 -4.69 8.87 3.36
N ASP A 38 -5.86 8.97 3.98
CA ASP A 38 -6.41 10.25 4.46
C ASP A 38 -5.53 10.84 5.57
N PHE A 39 -5.12 10.01 6.54
CA PHE A 39 -4.22 10.44 7.62
C PHE A 39 -2.88 10.90 7.07
N THR A 40 -2.21 10.08 6.27
CA THR A 40 -0.91 10.40 5.67
C THR A 40 -0.98 11.65 4.80
N SER A 41 -2.04 11.78 3.98
CA SER A 41 -2.24 12.95 3.13
C SER A 41 -2.42 14.23 3.95
N ARG A 42 -3.12 14.17 5.08
CA ARG A 42 -3.29 15.32 5.98
C ARG A 42 -1.99 15.71 6.66
N LEU A 43 -1.20 14.74 7.09
CA LEU A 43 0.13 14.98 7.70
C LEU A 43 1.09 15.62 6.69
N CYS A 44 0.97 15.27 5.41
CA CYS A 44 1.78 15.84 4.34
C CYS A 44 1.30 17.22 3.85
N GLN A 45 0.18 17.76 4.36
CA GLN A 45 -0.32 19.07 3.92
C GLN A 45 0.69 20.19 4.16
N GLY A 46 0.86 21.05 3.14
CA GLY A 46 1.84 22.15 3.18
C GLY A 46 3.29 21.72 2.88
N THR A 47 3.53 20.45 2.60
CA THR A 47 4.82 19.91 2.15
C THR A 47 4.78 19.59 0.64
N PRO A 48 5.93 19.41 -0.03
CA PRO A 48 5.97 18.95 -1.42
C PRO A 48 5.71 17.43 -1.56
N LEU A 49 5.43 16.71 -0.48
CA LEU A 49 5.25 15.27 -0.47
C LEU A 49 3.85 14.90 -0.99
N ALA A 50 3.81 14.17 -2.08
CA ALA A 50 2.58 13.61 -2.62
C ALA A 50 2.36 12.20 -2.07
N VAL A 51 1.10 11.84 -1.83
CA VAL A 51 0.70 10.53 -1.33
C VAL A 51 -0.24 9.86 -2.33
N THR A 52 0.11 8.67 -2.79
CA THR A 52 -0.75 7.84 -3.64
C THR A 52 -1.49 6.81 -2.80
N ARG A 53 -2.80 6.63 -3.05
CA ARG A 53 -3.55 5.52 -2.48
C ARG A 53 -3.42 4.29 -3.37
N LEU A 54 -3.04 3.14 -2.79
CA LEU A 54 -2.89 1.88 -3.51
C LEU A 54 -4.26 1.23 -3.78
N VAL A 55 -5.04 0.96 -2.74
CA VAL A 55 -6.38 0.36 -2.89
C VAL A 55 -7.40 1.46 -3.17
N THR A 56 -7.76 1.65 -4.43
CA THR A 56 -8.70 2.70 -4.87
C THR A 56 -10.11 2.19 -5.07
N GLU A 57 -10.26 0.90 -5.24
CA GLU A 57 -11.52 0.20 -5.45
C GLU A 57 -12.30 0.11 -4.13
N GLN A 58 -13.63 0.03 -4.24
CA GLN A 58 -14.48 -0.35 -3.12
C GLN A 58 -14.49 -1.87 -3.04
N VAL A 59 -13.76 -2.39 -2.06
CA VAL A 59 -13.69 -3.83 -1.79
C VAL A 59 -14.44 -4.15 -0.52
N SER A 60 -15.16 -5.26 -0.51
CA SER A 60 -15.89 -5.74 0.67
C SER A 60 -14.98 -6.44 1.68
N CYS A 61 -13.87 -7.02 1.20
CA CYS A 61 -12.89 -7.71 2.01
C CYS A 61 -11.50 -7.47 1.42
N LEU A 62 -10.54 -7.09 2.26
CA LEU A 62 -9.16 -6.86 1.84
C LEU A 62 -8.32 -8.15 1.85
N HIS A 63 -8.70 -9.16 2.63
CA HIS A 63 -7.96 -10.43 2.71
C HIS A 63 -7.84 -11.15 1.36
N ASP A 64 -8.83 -10.99 0.47
CA ASP A 64 -8.82 -11.57 -0.88
C ASP A 64 -8.38 -10.57 -1.95
N TYR A 65 -7.87 -9.40 -1.55
CA TYR A 65 -7.49 -8.36 -2.49
C TYR A 65 -6.16 -8.70 -3.16
N SER A 66 -6.08 -8.41 -4.45
CA SER A 66 -4.83 -8.53 -5.21
C SER A 66 -4.54 -7.23 -5.93
N LEU A 67 -3.32 -6.73 -5.79
CA LEU A 67 -2.88 -5.54 -6.49
C LEU A 67 -2.81 -5.77 -8.00
N ASN A 68 -3.27 -4.81 -8.77
CA ASN A 68 -3.00 -4.77 -10.19
C ASN A 68 -1.57 -4.24 -10.45
N VAL A 69 -1.09 -4.44 -11.69
CA VAL A 69 0.29 -4.06 -12.09
C VAL A 69 0.62 -2.58 -11.84
N ARG A 70 -0.36 -1.69 -11.96
CA ARG A 70 -0.15 -0.26 -11.71
C ARG A 70 0.06 0.02 -10.23
N GLN A 71 -0.69 -0.63 -9.35
CA GLN A 71 -0.59 -0.51 -7.90
C GLN A 71 0.74 -1.09 -7.41
N VAL A 72 1.16 -2.26 -7.92
CA VAL A 72 2.48 -2.84 -7.64
C VAL A 72 3.58 -1.86 -8.01
N LYS A 73 3.57 -1.31 -9.23
CA LYS A 73 4.57 -0.33 -9.65
C LYS A 73 4.55 0.95 -8.83
N ALA A 74 3.40 1.37 -8.34
CA ALA A 74 3.31 2.54 -7.47
C ALA A 74 3.92 2.26 -6.09
N ALA A 75 3.72 1.08 -5.53
CA ALA A 75 4.33 0.65 -4.27
C ALA A 75 5.86 0.51 -4.41
N GLU A 76 6.33 -0.21 -5.45
CA GLU A 76 7.77 -0.40 -5.71
C GLU A 76 8.52 0.91 -5.98
N ALA A 77 7.85 1.90 -6.55
CA ALA A 77 8.46 3.20 -6.86
C ALA A 77 8.39 4.19 -5.69
N ALA A 78 7.61 3.91 -4.67
CA ALA A 78 7.53 4.75 -3.48
C ALA A 78 8.83 4.69 -2.66
N GLN A 79 9.16 5.77 -1.98
CA GLN A 79 10.25 5.81 -1.02
C GLN A 79 9.84 5.15 0.31
N VAL A 80 8.55 5.17 0.60
CA VAL A 80 7.94 4.54 1.77
C VAL A 80 6.49 4.15 1.46
N VAL A 81 6.09 3.00 1.97
CA VAL A 81 4.69 2.56 1.98
C VAL A 81 4.16 2.66 3.40
N VAL A 82 2.98 3.26 3.58
CA VAL A 82 2.28 3.34 4.86
C VAL A 82 1.12 2.35 4.82
N ILE A 83 1.13 1.38 5.74
CA ILE A 83 0.10 0.37 5.89
C ILE A 83 -0.76 0.65 7.12
N SER A 84 -2.00 0.17 7.12
CA SER A 84 -2.86 0.18 8.30
C SER A 84 -2.29 -0.71 9.39
N GLY A 85 -1.76 -1.85 9.01
CA GLY A 85 -1.23 -2.87 9.90
C GLY A 85 -2.32 -3.76 10.49
N ALA A 86 -2.01 -4.43 11.59
CA ALA A 86 -2.92 -5.36 12.25
C ALA A 86 -3.40 -6.51 11.33
N GLY A 87 -2.56 -6.98 10.42
CA GLY A 87 -2.87 -8.07 9.48
C GLY A 87 -3.78 -7.69 8.32
N LEU A 88 -4.18 -6.42 8.19
CA LEU A 88 -5.13 -6.00 7.16
C LEU A 88 -4.54 -6.11 5.74
N GLU A 89 -3.24 -5.96 5.59
CA GLU A 89 -2.53 -5.92 4.32
C GLU A 89 -1.65 -7.15 4.05
N ASP A 90 -1.99 -8.31 4.56
CA ASP A 90 -1.25 -9.57 4.33
C ASP A 90 -1.05 -9.87 2.83
N PHE A 91 -1.94 -9.38 1.97
CA PHE A 91 -1.81 -9.45 0.51
C PHE A 91 -0.61 -8.68 -0.07
N LEU A 92 0.08 -7.89 0.75
CA LEU A 92 1.27 -7.12 0.38
C LEU A 92 2.58 -7.73 0.87
N ASP A 93 2.57 -8.74 1.72
CA ASP A 93 3.76 -9.22 2.42
C ASP A 93 4.94 -9.48 1.49
N ASP A 94 4.73 -10.18 0.39
CA ASP A 94 5.78 -10.47 -0.59
C ASP A 94 6.33 -9.19 -1.28
N LEU A 95 5.49 -8.17 -1.44
CA LEU A 95 5.87 -6.91 -2.09
C LEU A 95 6.65 -6.00 -1.14
N LEU A 96 6.30 -6.01 0.15
CA LEU A 96 6.86 -5.09 1.14
C LEU A 96 8.24 -5.51 1.64
N LEU A 97 8.74 -6.71 1.28
CA LEU A 97 10.05 -7.21 1.70
C LEU A 97 11.20 -6.23 1.36
N ASP A 98 11.11 -5.53 0.24
CA ASP A 98 12.16 -4.67 -0.29
C ASP A 98 11.82 -3.17 -0.22
N VAL A 99 10.64 -2.79 0.28
CA VAL A 99 10.19 -1.40 0.33
C VAL A 99 10.12 -0.92 1.79
N PRO A 100 10.73 0.24 2.13
CA PRO A 100 10.57 0.81 3.46
C PRO A 100 9.10 0.99 3.81
N THR A 101 8.68 0.45 4.96
CA THR A 101 7.27 0.41 5.35
C THR A 101 7.09 1.00 6.73
N ILE A 102 6.03 1.82 6.88
CA ILE A 102 5.52 2.32 8.16
C ILE A 102 4.23 1.54 8.46
N ASP A 103 4.22 0.82 9.55
CA ASP A 103 3.04 0.16 10.09
C ASP A 103 2.36 1.08 11.09
N ALA A 104 1.17 1.57 10.73
CA ALA A 104 0.43 2.52 11.56
C ALA A 104 -0.20 1.87 12.80
N SER A 105 -0.26 0.53 12.87
CA SER A 105 -0.84 -0.18 14.03
C SER A 105 0.11 -0.33 15.21
N GLN A 106 1.37 0.08 15.07
CA GLN A 106 2.36 -0.12 16.13
C GLN A 106 1.90 0.46 17.47
N GLY A 107 1.94 -0.35 18.53
CA GLY A 107 1.55 0.05 19.87
C GLY A 107 0.04 0.09 20.15
N ILE A 108 -0.79 -0.28 19.17
CA ILE A 108 -2.24 -0.40 19.36
C ILE A 108 -2.57 -1.79 19.87
N SER A 109 -3.40 -1.86 20.93
CA SER A 109 -3.97 -3.13 21.38
C SER A 109 -5.19 -3.46 20.54
N LEU A 110 -5.15 -4.63 19.88
CA LEU A 110 -6.26 -5.08 19.04
C LEU A 110 -7.40 -5.64 19.87
N LEU A 111 -8.61 -5.50 19.36
CA LEU A 111 -9.79 -6.15 19.93
C LEU A 111 -9.82 -7.59 19.42
N HIS A 112 -10.02 -8.52 20.36
CA HIS A 112 -10.29 -9.92 20.00
C HIS A 112 -11.80 -10.06 19.80
N SER A 113 -12.20 -10.75 18.77
CA SER A 113 -13.59 -11.20 18.62
C SER A 113 -13.81 -12.35 19.62
N ASP A 114 -14.29 -12.01 20.82
CA ASP A 114 -14.88 -13.03 21.72
C ASP A 114 -16.17 -13.52 21.05
N GLU A 115 -16.08 -14.55 20.21
CA GLU A 115 -17.26 -15.31 19.87
C GLU A 115 -17.77 -15.92 21.17
N ALA A 116 -18.93 -15.42 21.64
CA ALA A 116 -19.64 -16.00 22.75
C ALA A 116 -20.04 -17.44 22.37
N HIS A 117 -19.19 -18.39 22.69
CA HIS A 117 -19.54 -19.80 22.64
C HIS A 117 -20.60 -20.06 23.72
N GLU A 118 -21.87 -20.08 23.29
CA GLU A 118 -22.89 -20.82 24.04
C GLU A 118 -22.44 -22.27 24.07
N GLU A 119 -22.23 -22.79 25.30
CA GLU A 119 -21.76 -24.16 25.58
C GLU A 119 -22.75 -25.18 25.00
N GLU A 120 -22.50 -25.64 23.78
CA GLU A 120 -23.00 -26.91 23.30
C GLU A 120 -21.79 -27.85 23.15
N GLU A 121 -21.73 -28.87 24.01
CA GLU A 121 -20.75 -29.95 24.02
C GLU A 121 -20.78 -30.73 22.71
N HIS A 122 -19.94 -30.38 21.74
CA HIS A 122 -19.58 -31.27 20.65
C HIS A 122 -18.08 -31.33 20.49
N HIS A 123 -17.54 -32.51 20.82
CA HIS A 123 -16.19 -32.93 20.52
C HIS A 123 -15.93 -32.80 19.01
N HIS A 124 -15.10 -31.84 18.61
CA HIS A 124 -14.41 -31.86 17.32
C HIS A 124 -12.95 -31.49 17.48
N GLU A 125 -12.15 -32.18 16.69
CA GLU A 125 -10.70 -32.30 16.66
C GLU A 125 -10.02 -30.92 16.47
N GLU A 126 -8.76 -30.84 16.92
CA GLU A 126 -7.87 -29.69 16.93
C GLU A 126 -7.70 -29.01 15.55
N ASP A 127 -8.60 -28.10 15.20
CA ASP A 127 -8.30 -27.05 14.23
C ASP A 127 -8.03 -25.77 15.01
N GLY A 128 -6.82 -25.24 14.86
CA GLY A 128 -6.34 -24.07 15.58
C GLY A 128 -7.31 -22.89 15.38
N HIS A 129 -8.04 -22.53 16.42
CA HIS A 129 -8.85 -21.33 16.46
C HIS A 129 -7.92 -20.11 16.37
N HIS A 130 -7.76 -19.59 15.17
CA HIS A 130 -7.22 -18.24 14.99
C HIS A 130 -8.26 -17.29 15.55
N HIS A 131 -8.01 -16.74 16.74
CA HIS A 131 -8.73 -15.57 17.22
C HIS A 131 -8.42 -14.45 16.22
N GLU A 132 -9.37 -14.15 15.35
CA GLU A 132 -9.22 -13.05 14.41
C GLU A 132 -9.25 -11.74 15.20
N GLU A 133 -8.11 -11.09 15.25
CA GLU A 133 -8.01 -9.74 15.78
C GLU A 133 -8.71 -8.77 14.81
N ASP A 134 -9.46 -7.80 15.35
CA ASP A 134 -10.17 -6.82 14.51
C ASP A 134 -9.17 -5.78 13.95
N PRO A 135 -8.91 -5.79 12.63
CA PRO A 135 -7.97 -4.87 12.00
C PRO A 135 -8.55 -3.47 11.76
N HIS A 136 -9.83 -3.21 12.08
CA HIS A 136 -10.50 -1.93 11.84
C HIS A 136 -10.14 -0.88 12.89
N ILE A 137 -8.86 -0.77 13.23
CA ILE A 137 -8.33 0.04 14.31
C ILE A 137 -8.62 1.54 14.18
N TRP A 138 -8.75 2.05 12.95
CA TRP A 138 -9.03 3.47 12.68
C TRP A 138 -10.42 3.93 13.10
N LEU A 139 -11.32 3.02 13.47
CA LEU A 139 -12.67 3.35 13.95
C LEU A 139 -12.66 3.91 15.38
N SER A 140 -11.60 3.65 16.15
CA SER A 140 -11.38 4.29 17.45
C SER A 140 -10.65 5.61 17.29
N PRO A 141 -11.16 6.73 17.82
CA PRO A 141 -10.45 8.01 17.80
C PRO A 141 -9.09 7.95 18.50
N GLU A 142 -8.97 7.18 19.59
CA GLU A 142 -7.72 6.97 20.32
C GLU A 142 -6.70 6.26 19.44
N ASN A 143 -7.09 5.19 18.77
CA ASN A 143 -6.21 4.47 17.85
C ASN A 143 -5.83 5.34 16.64
N ALA A 144 -6.78 6.11 16.09
CA ALA A 144 -6.49 7.04 15.01
C ALA A 144 -5.42 8.08 15.38
N MET A 145 -5.38 8.52 16.64
CA MET A 145 -4.30 9.40 17.13
C MET A 145 -2.96 8.68 17.17
N VAL A 146 -2.91 7.42 17.61
CA VAL A 146 -1.68 6.60 17.60
C VAL A 146 -1.22 6.37 16.17
N MET A 147 -2.11 5.97 15.27
CA MET A 147 -1.81 5.77 13.84
C MET A 147 -1.19 7.03 13.20
N ALA A 148 -1.62 8.21 13.60
CA ALA A 148 -1.09 9.48 13.08
C ALA A 148 0.25 9.89 13.71
N GLN A 149 0.68 9.24 14.79
CA GLN A 149 1.96 9.49 15.47
C GLN A 149 3.07 8.54 15.01
N ASN A 150 2.69 7.38 14.50
CA ASN A 150 3.60 6.39 13.92
C ASN A 150 4.13 6.84 12.56
#